data_883402c96ac9bb3b2853dc60c83b6f0d
#
_entry.id   883402c96ac9bb3b2853dc60c83b6f0d
#
_cell.length_a   1.000
_cell.length_b   1.000
_cell.length_c   1.000
_cell.angle_alpha   90.00
_cell.angle_beta   90.00
_cell.angle_gamma   90.00
#
_symmetry.space_group_name_H-M   'P 1'
#
loop_
_entity.id
_entity.type
_entity.pdbx_description
1 polymer ?
#
loop_
_entity_poly.entity_id
_entity_poly.type
_entity_poly.pdbx_seq_one_letter_code
_entity_poly.pdbx_strand_id
1 'polypeptide(L)'
;MSEITDNNVSYKSKETIDGNYATINFGPTHPATHGIFQNVLKVDGEKIISSEQTVGYIHRAFEKLAERRPFNQITPITDRLNYCSSPINNMGWHMTVEKLIQAEIPKRAQYMRVIIMELARIADHLICNSVIGVDTGALTSFFYPFSEREKIYEMYEEVCGARLTTNIGRIGGFERDFSPVFHEKLKSFLKTFPKAFEEFNSMLERNRIFMDRTKGAGPISAERALNYSFVGPNLRAAGVDYDVRVMQPYSSYEDFDFIIPVGVNGDTYDRFMVRQEEVRQSLRIIEQAYNNLPEGSYKADIPEFYLPPKEEVYNNMEALIYHFKIVMGETEVPVGEVYHSVEGGNGELGYYLISDGGRSPYRLQFRRPCFIYYQAYPEMITGMTLSDAVLTLSSMNVIAGELDA
;
A
#
# COMPACT_ATOMS: atom_id res chain seq x y z
N MET A 1 47.70 9.21 10.53
CA MET A 1 46.78 10.12 11.25
C MET A 1 46.24 11.09 10.22
N SER A 2 45.14 10.76 9.61
CA SER A 2 44.43 11.59 8.63
C SER A 2 43.23 12.20 9.34
N GLU A 3 43.16 13.51 9.30
CA GLU A 3 42.13 14.34 9.87
C GLU A 3 40.75 13.94 9.33
N ILE A 4 39.90 13.47 10.20
CA ILE A 4 38.46 13.35 9.94
C ILE A 4 37.91 14.76 10.09
N THR A 5 37.65 15.43 8.97
CA THR A 5 36.92 16.68 8.98
C THR A 5 35.47 16.43 9.34
N ASP A 6 35.06 16.88 10.51
CA ASP A 6 33.67 16.95 10.94
C ASP A 6 32.86 17.74 9.92
N ASN A 7 32.10 17.03 9.09
CA ASN A 7 31.02 17.61 8.32
C ASN A 7 29.84 17.88 9.27
N ASN A 8 29.98 18.93 10.08
CA ASN A 8 28.85 19.56 10.73
C ASN A 8 27.91 20.10 9.66
N VAL A 9 26.90 19.32 9.32
CA VAL A 9 25.73 19.80 8.57
C VAL A 9 25.03 20.82 9.46
N SER A 10 25.48 22.06 9.40
CA SER A 10 24.80 23.15 10.06
C SER A 10 23.47 23.36 9.32
N TYR A 11 22.36 23.03 9.97
CA TYR A 11 21.01 23.47 9.59
C TYR A 11 20.90 24.99 9.74
N LYS A 12 21.67 25.74 9.00
CA LYS A 12 21.39 27.13 8.74
C LYS A 12 20.35 27.14 7.64
N SER A 13 19.12 27.53 7.98
CA SER A 13 18.20 28.10 7.00
C SER A 13 18.99 29.20 6.24
N LYS A 14 19.56 28.85 5.10
CA LYS A 14 20.07 29.85 4.19
C LYS A 14 18.85 30.53 3.58
N GLU A 15 18.40 31.60 4.22
CA GLU A 15 17.65 32.65 3.55
C GLU A 15 18.58 33.25 2.50
N THR A 16 18.67 32.64 1.35
CA THR A 16 19.34 33.27 0.21
C THR A 16 18.28 34.14 -0.44
N ILE A 17 18.25 35.39 -0.11
CA ILE A 17 17.45 36.40 -0.80
C ILE A 17 18.12 36.62 -2.16
N ASP A 18 17.71 35.84 -3.14
CA ASP A 18 18.02 36.08 -4.56
C ASP A 18 16.76 36.72 -5.15
N GLY A 19 16.73 38.03 -5.17
CA GLY A 19 15.54 38.81 -5.46
C GLY A 19 14.55 38.81 -4.28
N ASN A 20 13.26 38.93 -4.50
CA ASN A 20 12.21 38.97 -3.48
C ASN A 20 11.75 37.57 -2.99
N TYR A 21 12.49 36.50 -3.27
CA TYR A 21 12.07 35.12 -2.95
C TYR A 21 12.80 34.55 -1.74
N ALA A 22 12.05 33.91 -0.85
CA ALA A 22 12.62 33.12 0.23
C ALA A 22 12.75 31.65 -0.20
N THR A 23 13.81 30.98 0.27
CA THR A 23 13.96 29.53 0.09
C THR A 23 13.70 28.82 1.42
N ILE A 24 12.71 27.92 1.42
CA ILE A 24 12.31 27.14 2.59
C ILE A 24 12.72 25.69 2.36
N ASN A 25 13.42 25.10 3.31
CA ASN A 25 13.70 23.68 3.31
C ASN A 25 12.56 22.93 4.03
N PHE A 26 11.67 22.31 3.28
CA PHE A 26 10.53 21.56 3.76
C PHE A 26 10.89 20.09 3.87
N GLY A 27 11.34 19.68 5.05
CA GLY A 27 11.86 18.33 5.34
C GLY A 27 13.39 18.21 5.19
N PRO A 28 13.99 17.02 5.50
CA PRO A 28 13.34 15.82 5.99
C PRO A 28 12.86 15.89 7.46
N THR A 29 13.37 16.78 8.27
CA THR A 29 13.01 16.94 9.70
C THR A 29 11.71 17.73 9.89
N HIS A 30 10.68 17.35 9.15
CA HIS A 30 9.35 17.96 9.24
C HIS A 30 8.28 16.86 9.35
N PRO A 31 7.27 16.96 10.25
CA PRO A 31 6.25 15.93 10.42
C PRO A 31 5.51 15.56 9.12
N ALA A 32 5.19 16.55 8.29
CA ALA A 32 4.48 16.36 7.03
C ALA A 32 5.31 15.65 5.94
N THR A 33 6.65 15.56 6.09
CA THR A 33 7.54 14.83 5.18
C THR A 33 7.96 13.48 5.75
N HIS A 34 7.29 13.02 6.81
CA HIS A 34 7.52 11.76 7.51
C HIS A 34 8.98 11.53 7.97
N GLY A 35 9.82 12.57 7.95
CA GLY A 35 11.25 12.51 8.30
C GLY A 35 12.15 11.91 7.22
N ILE A 36 11.69 11.67 5.99
CA ILE A 36 12.34 10.78 5.03
C ILE A 36 12.42 11.30 3.59
N PHE A 37 11.82 12.43 3.28
CA PHE A 37 12.03 13.12 2.01
C PHE A 37 12.07 14.63 2.22
N GLN A 38 12.66 15.31 1.28
CA GLN A 38 12.92 16.74 1.33
C GLN A 38 12.33 17.43 0.11
N ASN A 39 11.73 18.62 0.36
CA ASN A 39 11.34 19.55 -0.69
C ASN A 39 12.00 20.90 -0.41
N VAL A 40 12.73 21.42 -1.37
CA VAL A 40 13.26 22.77 -1.32
C VAL A 40 12.30 23.68 -2.05
N LEU A 41 11.61 24.54 -1.32
CA LEU A 41 10.56 25.42 -1.84
C LEU A 41 11.11 26.83 -2.01
N LYS A 42 10.90 27.43 -3.20
CA LYS A 42 11.04 28.89 -3.38
C LYS A 42 9.65 29.50 -3.24
N VAL A 43 9.56 30.50 -2.35
CA VAL A 43 8.28 31.14 -2.03
C VAL A 43 8.34 32.66 -2.20
N ASP A 44 7.22 33.24 -2.64
CA ASP A 44 6.95 34.66 -2.65
C ASP A 44 5.84 34.94 -1.63
N GLY A 45 6.25 35.45 -0.45
CA GLY A 45 5.38 35.46 0.71
C GLY A 45 4.96 34.05 1.11
N GLU A 46 3.68 33.72 1.00
CA GLU A 46 3.14 32.38 1.28
C GLU A 46 2.97 31.48 0.04
N LYS A 47 3.14 32.06 -1.17
CA LYS A 47 2.95 31.33 -2.42
C LYS A 47 4.19 30.60 -2.86
N ILE A 48 4.04 29.34 -3.22
CA ILE A 48 5.11 28.48 -3.76
C ILE A 48 5.31 28.81 -5.23
N ILE A 49 6.54 29.17 -5.60
CA ILE A 49 6.94 29.48 -6.96
C ILE A 49 7.51 28.24 -7.65
N SER A 50 8.33 27.48 -6.91
CA SER A 50 8.89 26.21 -7.40
C SER A 50 9.23 25.28 -6.24
N SER A 51 9.27 23.99 -6.53
CA SER A 51 9.67 22.94 -5.59
C SER A 51 10.68 22.04 -6.24
N GLU A 52 11.74 21.71 -5.51
CA GLU A 52 12.74 20.72 -5.88
C GLU A 52 12.70 19.59 -4.83
N GLN A 53 12.54 18.36 -5.32
CA GLN A 53 12.35 17.18 -4.47
C GLN A 53 13.63 16.38 -4.36
N THR A 54 13.88 15.84 -3.16
CA THR A 54 14.90 14.82 -2.92
C THR A 54 14.30 13.65 -2.18
N VAL A 55 14.45 12.45 -2.74
CA VAL A 55 14.02 11.17 -2.17
C VAL A 55 15.26 10.28 -1.97
N GLY A 56 15.09 9.12 -1.31
CA GLY A 56 16.17 8.17 -1.11
C GLY A 56 16.66 8.05 0.34
N TYR A 57 16.10 8.82 1.27
CA TYR A 57 16.52 8.78 2.68
C TYR A 57 16.26 7.44 3.38
N ILE A 58 15.29 6.65 2.88
CA ILE A 58 14.98 5.32 3.38
C ILE A 58 15.23 4.23 2.31
N HIS A 59 15.96 4.56 1.23
CA HIS A 59 16.27 3.60 0.18
C HIS A 59 17.15 2.46 0.70
N ARG A 60 16.63 1.24 0.61
CA ARG A 60 17.31 0.02 1.08
C ARG A 60 17.54 -1.00 -0.02
N ALA A 61 17.43 -0.59 -1.28
CA ALA A 61 17.65 -1.43 -2.46
C ALA A 61 16.81 -2.73 -2.43
N PHE A 62 15.52 -2.63 -2.19
CA PHE A 62 14.60 -3.78 -2.06
C PHE A 62 14.67 -4.72 -3.25
N GLU A 63 14.72 -4.19 -4.48
CA GLU A 63 14.85 -4.99 -5.69
C GLU A 63 16.13 -5.81 -5.67
N LYS A 64 17.26 -5.17 -5.30
CA LYS A 64 18.56 -5.83 -5.24
C LYS A 64 18.70 -6.83 -4.08
N LEU A 65 18.02 -6.57 -2.96
CA LEU A 65 17.94 -7.52 -1.86
C LEU A 65 17.12 -8.75 -2.25
N ALA A 66 16.02 -8.55 -2.99
CA ALA A 66 15.17 -9.64 -3.47
C ALA A 66 15.93 -10.57 -4.43
N GLU A 67 16.76 -10.04 -5.32
CA GLU A 67 17.61 -10.85 -6.23
C GLU A 67 18.61 -11.79 -5.50
N ARG A 68 18.85 -11.55 -4.22
CA ARG A 68 19.78 -12.33 -3.39
C ARG A 68 19.09 -13.25 -2.39
N ARG A 69 17.75 -13.33 -2.42
CA ARG A 69 16.96 -14.10 -1.47
C ARG A 69 16.16 -15.18 -2.17
N PRO A 70 16.00 -16.35 -1.55
CA PRO A 70 15.06 -17.37 -2.03
C PRO A 70 13.64 -16.78 -2.14
N PHE A 71 12.85 -17.27 -3.09
CA PHE A 71 11.50 -16.75 -3.38
C PHE A 71 10.63 -16.62 -2.13
N ASN A 72 10.65 -17.61 -1.23
CA ASN A 72 9.89 -17.58 0.02
C ASN A 72 10.37 -16.50 1.01
N GLN A 73 11.64 -16.08 0.93
CA GLN A 73 12.21 -15.08 1.83
C GLN A 73 12.04 -13.63 1.33
N ILE A 74 11.43 -13.43 0.17
CA ILE A 74 11.16 -12.10 -0.38
C ILE A 74 9.90 -11.50 0.26
N THR A 75 8.95 -12.32 0.70
CA THR A 75 7.70 -11.85 1.31
C THR A 75 7.91 -10.79 2.41
N PRO A 76 8.84 -10.93 3.37
CA PRO A 76 9.09 -9.87 4.36
C PRO A 76 9.65 -8.57 3.77
N ILE A 77 10.23 -8.59 2.56
CA ILE A 77 10.68 -7.39 1.86
C ILE A 77 9.47 -6.66 1.29
N THR A 78 8.54 -7.39 0.68
CA THR A 78 7.33 -6.80 0.09
C THR A 78 6.40 -6.15 1.11
N ASP A 79 6.34 -6.67 2.36
CA ASP A 79 5.59 -6.03 3.46
C ASP A 79 5.94 -4.55 3.62
N ARG A 80 7.19 -4.19 3.38
CA ARG A 80 7.74 -2.86 3.66
C ARG A 80 7.66 -1.89 2.49
N LEU A 81 7.01 -2.27 1.40
CA LEU A 81 6.62 -1.35 0.33
C LEU A 81 5.56 -0.38 0.87
N ASN A 82 4.30 -0.66 0.65
CA ASN A 82 3.23 0.03 1.36
C ASN A 82 2.94 -0.70 2.69
N TYR A 83 3.61 -0.31 3.76
CA TYR A 83 3.48 -0.96 5.06
C TYR A 83 2.11 -0.74 5.72
N CYS A 84 1.29 0.18 5.23
CA CYS A 84 -0.07 0.40 5.72
C CYS A 84 -1.04 -0.69 5.23
N SER A 85 -0.77 -1.25 4.05
CA SER A 85 -1.53 -2.34 3.44
C SER A 85 -0.65 -3.54 3.07
N SER A 86 0.25 -3.94 3.98
CA SER A 86 1.23 -5.01 3.76
C SER A 86 0.65 -6.34 3.22
N PRO A 87 -0.56 -6.81 3.62
CA PRO A 87 -1.15 -8.00 3.03
C PRO A 87 -1.33 -7.93 1.52
N ILE A 88 -1.70 -6.77 0.97
CA ILE A 88 -1.86 -6.62 -0.49
C ILE A 88 -0.53 -6.81 -1.20
N ASN A 89 0.56 -6.25 -0.65
CA ASN A 89 1.89 -6.40 -1.21
C ASN A 89 2.33 -7.87 -1.24
N ASN A 90 2.12 -8.59 -0.13
CA ASN A 90 2.45 -10.01 -0.05
C ASN A 90 1.68 -10.83 -1.07
N MET A 91 0.37 -10.60 -1.17
CA MET A 91 -0.47 -11.34 -2.13
C MET A 91 -0.05 -11.05 -3.56
N GLY A 92 0.28 -9.79 -3.89
CA GLY A 92 0.80 -9.43 -5.22
C GLY A 92 2.07 -10.19 -5.58
N TRP A 93 3.02 -10.29 -4.64
CA TRP A 93 4.23 -11.10 -4.81
C TRP A 93 3.93 -12.59 -4.99
N HIS A 94 3.08 -13.16 -4.13
CA HIS A 94 2.73 -14.58 -4.21
C HIS A 94 2.06 -14.91 -5.52
N MET A 95 1.07 -14.12 -5.95
CA MET A 95 0.38 -14.31 -7.24
C MET A 95 1.32 -14.16 -8.43
N THR A 96 2.35 -13.31 -8.34
CA THR A 96 3.37 -13.19 -9.38
C THR A 96 4.16 -14.50 -9.55
N VAL A 97 4.61 -15.10 -8.44
CA VAL A 97 5.32 -16.38 -8.47
C VAL A 97 4.38 -17.52 -8.93
N GLU A 98 3.15 -17.55 -8.40
CA GLU A 98 2.12 -18.54 -8.79
C GLU A 98 1.81 -18.50 -10.27
N LYS A 99 1.74 -17.30 -10.87
CA LYS A 99 1.56 -17.14 -12.31
C LYS A 99 2.74 -17.72 -13.11
N LEU A 100 3.97 -17.57 -12.60
CA LEU A 100 5.17 -18.10 -13.25
C LEU A 100 5.24 -19.63 -13.17
N ILE A 101 4.90 -20.22 -12.02
CA ILE A 101 4.85 -21.68 -11.83
C ILE A 101 3.55 -22.32 -12.31
N GLN A 102 2.59 -21.51 -12.79
CA GLN A 102 1.27 -21.95 -13.26
C GLN A 102 0.48 -22.74 -12.20
N ALA A 103 0.58 -22.32 -10.93
CA ALA A 103 -0.10 -22.99 -9.83
C ALA A 103 -1.61 -22.72 -9.84
N GLU A 104 -2.41 -23.78 -9.68
CA GLU A 104 -3.85 -23.65 -9.50
C GLU A 104 -4.18 -23.40 -8.02
N ILE A 105 -4.75 -22.23 -7.75
CA ILE A 105 -5.06 -21.80 -6.39
C ILE A 105 -6.50 -22.17 -6.03
N PRO A 106 -6.74 -22.90 -4.92
CA PRO A 106 -8.07 -23.25 -4.49
C PRO A 106 -8.98 -22.03 -4.32
N LYS A 107 -10.25 -22.17 -4.68
CA LYS A 107 -11.24 -21.08 -4.62
C LYS A 107 -11.36 -20.50 -3.20
N ARG A 108 -11.31 -21.37 -2.17
CA ARG A 108 -11.30 -20.93 -0.76
C ARG A 108 -10.14 -19.97 -0.47
N ALA A 109 -8.92 -20.32 -0.89
CA ALA A 109 -7.74 -19.48 -0.69
C ALA A 109 -7.87 -18.12 -1.40
N GLN A 110 -8.47 -18.11 -2.60
CA GLN A 110 -8.72 -16.86 -3.34
C GLN A 110 -9.68 -15.94 -2.58
N TYR A 111 -10.79 -16.47 -2.04
CA TYR A 111 -11.75 -15.70 -1.23
C TYR A 111 -11.12 -15.19 0.08
N MET A 112 -10.32 -16.03 0.75
CA MET A 112 -9.56 -15.60 1.93
C MET A 112 -8.62 -14.44 1.61
N ARG A 113 -7.93 -14.48 0.45
CA ARG A 113 -7.08 -13.39 -0.02
C ARG A 113 -7.87 -12.10 -0.22
N VAL A 114 -9.02 -12.16 -0.86
CA VAL A 114 -9.88 -10.97 -1.06
C VAL A 114 -10.28 -10.37 0.27
N ILE A 115 -10.74 -11.15 1.24
CA ILE A 115 -11.10 -10.65 2.58
C ILE A 115 -9.93 -9.92 3.22
N ILE A 116 -8.74 -10.51 3.23
CA ILE A 116 -7.55 -9.92 3.85
C ILE A 116 -7.07 -8.67 3.10
N MET A 117 -7.08 -8.70 1.77
CA MET A 117 -6.68 -7.53 0.96
C MET A 117 -7.62 -6.35 1.13
N GLU A 118 -8.93 -6.59 1.19
CA GLU A 118 -9.89 -5.50 1.39
C GLU A 118 -9.88 -4.96 2.82
N LEU A 119 -9.64 -5.79 3.84
CA LEU A 119 -9.36 -5.31 5.20
C LEU A 119 -8.10 -4.41 5.23
N ALA A 120 -7.07 -4.78 4.45
CA ALA A 120 -5.84 -3.98 4.35
C ALA A 120 -6.09 -2.65 3.64
N ARG A 121 -6.92 -2.63 2.60
CA ARG A 121 -7.34 -1.40 1.90
C ARG A 121 -8.10 -0.47 2.84
N ILE A 122 -9.04 -0.99 3.63
CA ILE A 122 -9.75 -0.22 4.66
C ILE A 122 -8.75 0.39 5.63
N ALA A 123 -7.80 -0.40 6.16
CA ALA A 123 -6.81 0.07 7.13
C ALA A 123 -5.92 1.18 6.56
N ASP A 124 -5.53 1.11 5.29
CA ASP A 124 -4.73 2.11 4.58
C ASP A 124 -5.53 3.42 4.37
N HIS A 125 -6.75 3.33 3.87
CA HIS A 125 -7.60 4.51 3.65
C HIS A 125 -7.99 5.21 4.95
N LEU A 126 -8.19 4.46 6.03
CA LEU A 126 -8.44 5.05 7.35
C LEU A 126 -7.27 5.89 7.84
N ILE A 127 -6.01 5.45 7.60
CA ILE A 127 -4.82 6.25 7.94
C ILE A 127 -4.79 7.52 7.09
N CYS A 128 -4.85 7.38 5.77
CA CYS A 128 -4.74 8.50 4.85
C CYS A 128 -5.77 9.60 5.17
N ASN A 129 -7.04 9.22 5.28
CA ASN A 129 -8.12 10.16 5.53
C ASN A 129 -8.05 10.78 6.94
N SER A 130 -7.52 10.05 7.92
CA SER A 130 -7.27 10.58 9.27
C SER A 130 -6.19 11.64 9.26
N VAL A 131 -5.08 11.40 8.52
CA VAL A 131 -3.95 12.35 8.42
C VAL A 131 -4.39 13.64 7.73
N ILE A 132 -5.19 13.56 6.65
CA ILE A 132 -5.78 14.75 6.01
C ILE A 132 -6.61 15.56 7.03
N GLY A 133 -7.38 14.88 7.89
CA GLY A 133 -8.11 15.52 8.98
C GLY A 133 -7.20 16.26 9.96
N VAL A 134 -6.09 15.66 10.38
CA VAL A 134 -5.09 16.29 11.28
C VAL A 134 -4.47 17.51 10.63
N ASP A 135 -4.08 17.44 9.37
CA ASP A 135 -3.43 18.56 8.65
C ASP A 135 -4.39 19.72 8.37
N THR A 136 -5.71 19.47 8.42
CA THR A 136 -6.74 20.54 8.43
C THR A 136 -7.05 21.08 9.83
N GLY A 137 -6.39 20.55 10.88
CA GLY A 137 -6.58 20.97 12.28
C GLY A 137 -7.63 20.18 13.04
N ALA A 138 -8.22 19.13 12.46
CA ALA A 138 -9.25 18.29 13.09
C ALA A 138 -8.63 17.07 13.82
N LEU A 139 -7.76 17.31 14.82
CA LEU A 139 -7.03 16.24 15.53
C LEU A 139 -7.95 15.15 16.09
N THR A 140 -9.14 15.49 16.58
CA THR A 140 -10.08 14.52 17.14
C THR A 140 -10.51 13.47 16.11
N SER A 141 -10.64 13.85 14.83
CA SER A 141 -11.02 12.95 13.75
C SER A 141 -10.00 11.82 13.51
N PHE A 142 -8.77 11.96 13.99
CA PHE A 142 -7.73 10.94 13.88
C PHE A 142 -8.01 9.71 14.77
N PHE A 143 -8.53 9.90 15.96
CA PHE A 143 -8.68 8.81 16.93
C PHE A 143 -9.78 7.81 16.58
N TYR A 144 -10.85 8.25 15.93
CA TYR A 144 -11.98 7.38 15.56
C TYR A 144 -11.56 6.30 14.54
N PRO A 145 -10.98 6.64 13.38
CA PRO A 145 -10.52 5.62 12.43
C PRO A 145 -9.41 4.72 12.99
N PHE A 146 -8.53 5.26 13.84
CA PHE A 146 -7.48 4.46 14.46
C PHE A 146 -8.03 3.42 15.44
N SER A 147 -9.10 3.72 16.16
CA SER A 147 -9.80 2.74 16.98
C SER A 147 -10.41 1.60 16.16
N GLU A 148 -10.97 1.91 14.99
CA GLU A 148 -11.51 0.89 14.10
C GLU A 148 -10.41 0.08 13.39
N ARG A 149 -9.31 0.73 13.02
CA ARG A 149 -8.12 0.07 12.46
C ARG A 149 -7.49 -0.92 13.44
N GLU A 150 -7.55 -0.64 14.74
CA GLU A 150 -7.09 -1.54 15.78
C GLU A 150 -7.80 -2.89 15.72
N LYS A 151 -9.11 -2.92 15.47
CA LYS A 151 -9.89 -4.14 15.30
C LYS A 151 -9.42 -4.98 14.10
N ILE A 152 -8.99 -4.32 13.01
CA ILE A 152 -8.39 -5.01 11.86
C ILE A 152 -7.06 -5.66 12.25
N TYR A 153 -6.24 -4.96 13.00
CA TYR A 153 -4.96 -5.50 13.48
C TYR A 153 -5.12 -6.68 14.43
N GLU A 154 -6.14 -6.67 15.29
CA GLU A 154 -6.47 -7.83 16.11
C GLU A 154 -6.89 -9.06 15.28
N MET A 155 -7.53 -8.84 14.12
CA MET A 155 -7.84 -9.92 13.18
C MET A 155 -6.58 -10.46 12.50
N TYR A 156 -5.62 -9.58 12.13
CA TYR A 156 -4.33 -10.01 11.58
C TYR A 156 -3.51 -10.80 12.60
N GLU A 157 -3.46 -10.33 13.82
CA GLU A 157 -2.77 -11.01 14.92
C GLU A 157 -3.30 -12.44 15.12
N GLU A 158 -4.61 -12.64 14.99
CA GLU A 158 -5.23 -13.96 15.05
C GLU A 158 -4.81 -14.89 13.91
N VAL A 159 -4.64 -14.37 12.69
CA VAL A 159 -4.27 -15.17 11.52
C VAL A 159 -2.78 -15.48 11.47
N CYS A 160 -1.93 -14.51 11.75
CA CYS A 160 -0.48 -14.61 11.51
C CYS A 160 0.39 -14.27 12.72
N GLY A 161 -0.17 -13.79 13.82
CA GLY A 161 0.57 -13.39 15.02
C GLY A 161 1.24 -12.02 14.94
N ALA A 162 1.01 -11.26 13.86
CA ALA A 162 1.59 -9.93 13.65
C ALA A 162 0.50 -8.90 13.34
N ARG A 163 0.71 -7.65 13.78
CA ARG A 163 -0.25 -6.56 13.66
C ARG A 163 -0.01 -5.68 12.44
N LEU A 164 1.23 -5.43 12.14
CA LEU A 164 1.70 -4.60 11.01
C LEU A 164 2.53 -5.45 10.06
N THR A 165 3.30 -5.35 9.27
CA THR A 165 4.17 -6.24 8.47
C THR A 165 3.88 -7.73 8.70
N THR A 166 2.73 -8.16 8.20
CA THR A 166 2.04 -9.37 8.64
C THR A 166 2.59 -10.66 8.06
N ASN A 167 3.19 -10.62 6.87
CA ASN A 167 3.65 -11.82 6.18
C ASN A 167 2.57 -12.94 6.19
N ILE A 168 1.32 -12.56 5.88
CA ILE A 168 0.12 -13.35 6.15
C ILE A 168 -0.12 -14.48 5.16
N GLY A 169 0.26 -14.26 3.90
CA GLY A 169 0.09 -15.24 2.82
C GLY A 169 1.32 -16.11 2.60
N ARG A 170 1.13 -17.09 1.71
CA ARG A 170 2.17 -17.95 1.15
C ARG A 170 1.97 -18.09 -0.35
N ILE A 171 3.03 -18.44 -1.06
CA ILE A 171 2.90 -18.89 -2.44
C ILE A 171 2.01 -20.13 -2.45
N GLY A 172 0.89 -20.09 -3.16
CA GLY A 172 -0.10 -21.15 -3.21
C GLY A 172 -1.28 -21.01 -2.23
N GLY A 173 -1.33 -19.96 -1.36
CA GLY A 173 -2.47 -19.76 -0.45
C GLY A 173 -2.09 -19.23 0.93
N PHE A 174 -2.46 -19.96 1.98
CA PHE A 174 -2.24 -19.59 3.37
C PHE A 174 -1.57 -20.72 4.17
N GLU A 175 -0.87 -20.37 5.24
CA GLU A 175 -0.30 -21.35 6.18
C GLU A 175 -1.39 -22.02 7.00
N ARG A 176 -2.42 -21.27 7.39
CA ARG A 176 -3.53 -21.70 8.25
C ARG A 176 -4.85 -21.19 7.71
N ASP A 177 -5.92 -21.91 8.02
CA ASP A 177 -7.28 -21.43 7.77
C ASP A 177 -7.70 -20.38 8.80
N PHE A 178 -8.78 -19.68 8.54
CA PHE A 178 -9.38 -18.74 9.47
C PHE A 178 -9.89 -19.48 10.72
N SER A 179 -9.48 -19.00 11.89
CA SER A 179 -9.92 -19.58 13.16
C SER A 179 -11.38 -19.19 13.48
N PRO A 180 -12.07 -19.92 14.36
CA PRO A 180 -13.37 -19.50 14.87
C PRO A 180 -13.35 -18.08 15.48
N VAL A 181 -12.25 -17.70 16.14
CA VAL A 181 -12.08 -16.37 16.75
C VAL A 181 -12.00 -15.29 15.68
N PHE A 182 -11.29 -15.55 14.57
CA PHE A 182 -11.27 -14.64 13.41
C PHE A 182 -12.68 -14.42 12.86
N HIS A 183 -13.45 -15.50 12.69
CA HIS A 183 -14.82 -15.41 12.20
C HIS A 183 -15.74 -14.58 13.12
N GLU A 184 -15.59 -14.71 14.44
CA GLU A 184 -16.34 -13.91 15.41
C GLU A 184 -15.96 -12.43 15.35
N LYS A 185 -14.65 -12.12 15.30
CA LYS A 185 -14.13 -10.76 15.18
C LYS A 185 -14.60 -10.11 13.88
N LEU A 186 -14.51 -10.82 12.74
CA LEU A 186 -14.95 -10.31 11.44
C LEU A 186 -16.46 -10.02 11.41
N LYS A 187 -17.30 -10.91 11.94
CA LYS A 187 -18.75 -10.67 12.07
C LYS A 187 -19.05 -9.45 12.93
N SER A 188 -18.36 -9.30 14.05
CA SER A 188 -18.50 -8.14 14.92
C SER A 188 -18.08 -6.85 14.21
N PHE A 189 -16.97 -6.89 13.48
CA PHE A 189 -16.46 -5.77 12.69
C PHE A 189 -17.48 -5.34 11.62
N LEU A 190 -17.94 -6.26 10.79
CA LEU A 190 -18.94 -5.97 9.74
C LEU A 190 -20.23 -5.35 10.30
N LYS A 191 -20.63 -5.72 11.53
CA LYS A 191 -21.81 -5.16 12.19
C LYS A 191 -21.59 -3.76 12.76
N THR A 192 -20.41 -3.49 13.35
CA THR A 192 -20.15 -2.26 14.12
C THR A 192 -19.47 -1.16 13.31
N PHE A 193 -18.60 -1.53 12.40
CA PHE A 193 -17.78 -0.62 11.63
C PHE A 193 -18.58 0.38 10.77
N PRO A 194 -19.66 0.01 10.05
CA PRO A 194 -20.39 0.96 9.22
C PRO A 194 -20.86 2.19 10.01
N LYS A 195 -21.35 1.97 11.24
CA LYS A 195 -21.80 3.08 12.09
C LYS A 195 -20.64 3.95 12.55
N ALA A 196 -19.54 3.35 13.02
CA ALA A 196 -18.36 4.09 13.46
C ALA A 196 -17.72 4.88 12.30
N PHE A 197 -17.74 4.31 11.09
CA PHE A 197 -17.25 4.95 9.90
C PHE A 197 -18.09 6.17 9.49
N GLU A 198 -19.42 6.08 9.56
CA GLU A 198 -20.29 7.22 9.28
C GLU A 198 -20.18 8.32 10.36
N GLU A 199 -19.93 7.96 11.62
CA GLU A 199 -19.62 8.93 12.67
C GLU A 199 -18.36 9.73 12.34
N PHE A 200 -17.30 9.05 11.90
CA PHE A 200 -16.08 9.70 11.41
C PHE A 200 -16.35 10.60 10.20
N ASN A 201 -17.06 10.10 9.19
CA ASN A 201 -17.37 10.86 7.98
C ASN A 201 -18.13 12.14 8.29
N SER A 202 -19.07 12.09 9.21
CA SER A 202 -19.88 13.24 9.60
C SER A 202 -19.05 14.40 10.16
N MET A 203 -17.85 14.14 10.70
CA MET A 203 -16.98 15.18 11.26
C MET A 203 -16.26 15.99 10.16
N LEU A 204 -15.97 15.37 9.01
CA LEU A 204 -15.13 15.96 7.97
C LEU A 204 -15.89 16.27 6.68
N GLU A 205 -16.67 15.32 6.14
CA GLU A 205 -17.26 15.39 4.80
C GLU A 205 -18.02 16.68 4.53
N ARG A 206 -18.86 17.10 5.47
CA ARG A 206 -19.70 18.32 5.36
C ARG A 206 -19.21 19.48 6.22
N ASN A 207 -18.03 19.34 6.80
CA ASN A 207 -17.43 20.40 7.59
C ASN A 207 -16.97 21.54 6.66
N ARG A 208 -17.51 22.75 6.87
CA ARG A 208 -17.20 23.90 6.02
C ARG A 208 -15.71 24.22 6.00
N ILE A 209 -15.03 24.19 7.15
CA ILE A 209 -13.59 24.49 7.24
C ILE A 209 -12.81 23.45 6.45
N PHE A 210 -13.15 22.17 6.60
CA PHE A 210 -12.51 21.07 5.85
C PHE A 210 -12.71 21.25 4.35
N MET A 211 -13.94 21.52 3.91
CA MET A 211 -14.26 21.75 2.49
C MET A 211 -13.51 22.96 1.93
N ASP A 212 -13.51 24.10 2.64
CA ASP A 212 -12.85 25.33 2.21
C ASP A 212 -11.30 25.17 2.12
N ARG A 213 -10.74 24.25 2.93
CA ARG A 213 -9.30 23.96 2.94
C ARG A 213 -8.89 22.93 1.88
N THR A 214 -9.75 22.00 1.51
CA THR A 214 -9.39 20.84 0.66
C THR A 214 -9.84 21.00 -0.78
N LYS A 215 -10.91 21.74 -1.04
CA LYS A 215 -11.38 22.03 -2.40
C LYS A 215 -10.41 22.97 -3.11
N GLY A 216 -9.97 22.55 -4.29
CA GLY A 216 -9.01 23.31 -5.09
C GLY A 216 -7.56 23.22 -4.59
N ALA A 217 -7.25 22.46 -3.51
CA ALA A 217 -5.89 22.22 -3.08
C ALA A 217 -5.25 21.08 -3.88
N GLY A 218 -4.11 21.33 -4.52
CA GLY A 218 -3.34 20.38 -5.30
C GLY A 218 -4.15 19.70 -6.41
N PRO A 219 -4.83 20.41 -7.31
CA PRO A 219 -5.61 19.83 -8.38
C PRO A 219 -4.70 19.25 -9.46
N ILE A 220 -5.14 18.17 -10.09
CA ILE A 220 -4.52 17.59 -11.27
C ILE A 220 -5.59 17.19 -12.26
N SER A 221 -5.43 17.57 -13.54
CA SER A 221 -6.37 17.18 -14.59
C SER A 221 -6.18 15.71 -14.98
N ALA A 222 -7.23 15.08 -15.53
CA ALA A 222 -7.18 13.70 -16.02
C ALA A 222 -6.04 13.50 -17.04
N GLU A 223 -5.86 14.43 -17.98
CA GLU A 223 -4.79 14.37 -18.97
C GLU A 223 -3.40 14.37 -18.34
N ARG A 224 -3.16 15.28 -17.37
CA ARG A 224 -1.87 15.34 -16.67
C ARG A 224 -1.63 14.12 -15.80
N ALA A 225 -2.67 13.65 -15.10
CA ALA A 225 -2.59 12.43 -14.31
C ALA A 225 -2.20 11.22 -15.16
N LEU A 226 -2.79 11.05 -16.34
CA LEU A 226 -2.42 10.00 -17.30
C LEU A 226 -0.99 10.17 -17.83
N ASN A 227 -0.58 11.39 -18.16
CA ASN A 227 0.79 11.67 -18.64
C ASN A 227 1.86 11.32 -17.58
N TYR A 228 1.55 11.49 -16.29
CA TYR A 228 2.38 11.03 -15.19
C TYR A 228 2.19 9.55 -14.83
N SER A 229 1.34 8.81 -15.55
CA SER A 229 1.00 7.40 -15.27
C SER A 229 0.42 7.18 -13.87
N PHE A 230 -0.42 8.09 -13.40
CA PHE A 230 -1.17 7.93 -12.15
C PHE A 230 -2.06 6.70 -12.20
N VAL A 231 -2.33 6.15 -11.02
CA VAL A 231 -3.21 5.00 -10.81
C VAL A 231 -3.96 5.14 -9.48
N GLY A 232 -4.92 4.28 -9.25
CA GLY A 232 -5.62 4.17 -7.98
C GLY A 232 -6.46 5.41 -7.62
N PRO A 233 -6.67 5.67 -6.31
CA PRO A 233 -7.52 6.75 -5.84
C PRO A 233 -7.13 8.13 -6.38
N ASN A 234 -5.83 8.38 -6.61
CA ASN A 234 -5.35 9.66 -7.13
C ASN A 234 -5.74 9.87 -8.60
N LEU A 235 -5.73 8.81 -9.43
CA LEU A 235 -6.22 8.87 -10.81
C LEU A 235 -7.75 8.95 -10.85
N ARG A 236 -8.43 8.13 -10.05
CA ARG A 236 -9.90 8.12 -9.97
C ARG A 236 -10.45 9.48 -9.50
N ALA A 237 -9.77 10.16 -8.59
CA ALA A 237 -10.14 11.52 -8.19
C ALA A 237 -10.09 12.52 -9.35
N ALA A 238 -9.21 12.32 -10.33
CA ALA A 238 -9.12 13.15 -11.54
C ALA A 238 -10.17 12.80 -12.64
N GLY A 239 -11.09 11.88 -12.36
CA GLY A 239 -12.19 11.56 -13.27
C GLY A 239 -11.94 10.37 -14.21
N VAL A 240 -10.89 9.57 -13.98
CA VAL A 240 -10.58 8.40 -14.82
C VAL A 240 -11.01 7.12 -14.12
N ASP A 241 -11.88 6.35 -14.76
CA ASP A 241 -12.37 5.06 -14.30
C ASP A 241 -11.37 3.95 -14.63
N TYR A 242 -10.41 3.72 -13.73
CA TYR A 242 -9.40 2.66 -13.85
C TYR A 242 -9.18 1.97 -12.51
N ASP A 243 -9.36 0.64 -12.49
CA ASP A 243 -9.11 -0.22 -11.34
C ASP A 243 -8.66 -1.60 -11.82
N VAL A 244 -7.51 -2.08 -11.33
CA VAL A 244 -6.92 -3.37 -11.73
C VAL A 244 -7.85 -4.54 -11.38
N ARG A 245 -8.64 -4.44 -10.31
CA ARG A 245 -9.60 -5.49 -9.89
C ARG A 245 -10.68 -5.76 -10.94
N VAL A 246 -10.99 -4.76 -11.78
CA VAL A 246 -11.99 -4.87 -12.85
C VAL A 246 -11.33 -5.07 -14.21
N MET A 247 -10.24 -4.33 -14.49
CA MET A 247 -9.58 -4.38 -15.80
C MET A 247 -8.77 -5.67 -16.02
N GLN A 248 -8.18 -6.21 -14.95
CA GLN A 248 -7.42 -7.46 -14.94
C GLN A 248 -7.74 -8.27 -13.68
N PRO A 249 -8.94 -8.87 -13.59
CA PRO A 249 -9.39 -9.55 -12.38
C PRO A 249 -8.42 -10.63 -11.91
N TYR A 250 -8.22 -10.70 -10.61
CA TYR A 250 -7.38 -11.69 -9.93
C TYR A 250 -8.07 -12.17 -8.65
N SER A 251 -7.66 -13.32 -8.12
CA SER A 251 -8.19 -13.89 -6.86
C SER A 251 -9.71 -13.81 -6.70
N SER A 252 -10.45 -14.11 -7.78
CA SER A 252 -11.93 -14.15 -7.77
C SER A 252 -12.63 -12.80 -7.57
N TYR A 253 -11.99 -11.65 -7.82
CA TYR A 253 -12.69 -10.36 -7.78
C TYR A 253 -13.87 -10.28 -8.74
N GLU A 254 -13.86 -11.06 -9.83
CA GLU A 254 -14.97 -11.18 -10.79
C GLU A 254 -16.27 -11.74 -10.19
N ASP A 255 -16.18 -12.44 -9.04
CA ASP A 255 -17.33 -12.99 -8.34
C ASP A 255 -18.09 -11.94 -7.49
N PHE A 256 -17.56 -10.74 -7.32
CA PHE A 256 -18.07 -9.73 -6.40
C PHE A 256 -18.58 -8.50 -7.14
N ASP A 257 -19.71 -8.00 -6.66
CA ASP A 257 -20.33 -6.79 -7.18
C ASP A 257 -19.91 -5.57 -6.35
N PHE A 258 -19.22 -4.62 -7.00
CA PHE A 258 -18.80 -3.36 -6.42
C PHE A 258 -18.69 -2.27 -7.48
N ILE A 259 -18.65 -1.02 -7.04
CA ILE A 259 -18.58 0.16 -7.90
C ILE A 259 -17.23 0.81 -7.73
N ILE A 260 -16.63 1.27 -8.84
CA ILE A 260 -15.42 2.08 -8.81
C ILE A 260 -15.80 3.54 -8.59
N PRO A 261 -15.43 4.16 -7.47
CA PRO A 261 -15.73 5.56 -7.23
C PRO A 261 -14.82 6.46 -8.06
N VAL A 262 -15.39 7.48 -8.69
CA VAL A 262 -14.69 8.44 -9.54
C VAL A 262 -15.01 9.86 -9.11
N GLY A 263 -13.97 10.70 -8.95
CA GLY A 263 -14.08 12.13 -8.68
C GLY A 263 -14.25 12.95 -9.95
N VAL A 264 -14.13 14.28 -9.83
CA VAL A 264 -14.32 15.22 -10.95
C VAL A 264 -13.19 16.23 -11.07
N ASN A 265 -12.73 16.79 -9.94
CA ASN A 265 -11.82 17.94 -9.93
C ASN A 265 -10.35 17.56 -9.75
N GLY A 266 -10.06 16.33 -9.34
CA GLY A 266 -8.71 15.85 -9.08
C GLY A 266 -8.00 16.58 -7.93
N ASP A 267 -8.74 17.21 -7.01
CA ASP A 267 -8.21 17.93 -5.87
C ASP A 267 -8.14 17.06 -4.59
N THR A 268 -7.68 17.64 -3.51
CA THR A 268 -7.56 16.97 -2.21
C THR A 268 -8.91 16.49 -1.68
N TYR A 269 -9.99 17.24 -1.89
CA TYR A 269 -11.32 16.84 -1.47
C TYR A 269 -11.83 15.63 -2.23
N ASP A 270 -11.65 15.60 -3.56
CA ASP A 270 -12.06 14.46 -4.37
C ASP A 270 -11.24 13.20 -4.03
N ARG A 271 -9.92 13.33 -3.78
CA ARG A 271 -9.09 12.22 -3.30
C ARG A 271 -9.57 11.65 -1.95
N PHE A 272 -10.00 12.53 -1.04
CA PHE A 272 -10.62 12.13 0.23
C PHE A 272 -11.93 11.37 -0.01
N MET A 273 -12.85 11.93 -0.82
CA MET A 273 -14.16 11.35 -1.08
C MET A 273 -14.08 10.00 -1.80
N VAL A 274 -13.17 9.86 -2.77
CA VAL A 274 -12.93 8.59 -3.47
C VAL A 274 -12.52 7.51 -2.48
N ARG A 275 -11.56 7.78 -1.57
CA ARG A 275 -11.14 6.81 -0.56
C ARG A 275 -12.25 6.47 0.45
N GLN A 276 -13.10 7.44 0.79
CA GLN A 276 -14.27 7.18 1.65
C GLN A 276 -15.22 6.17 0.98
N GLU A 277 -15.49 6.36 -0.30
CA GLU A 277 -16.36 5.44 -1.02
C GLU A 277 -15.68 4.09 -1.25
N GLU A 278 -14.37 4.05 -1.50
CA GLU A 278 -13.63 2.78 -1.58
C GLU A 278 -13.72 1.96 -0.29
N VAL A 279 -13.72 2.60 0.87
CA VAL A 279 -13.94 1.89 2.16
C VAL A 279 -15.32 1.23 2.19
N ARG A 280 -16.38 1.92 1.71
CA ARG A 280 -17.74 1.34 1.64
C ARG A 280 -17.78 0.16 0.67
N GLN A 281 -17.14 0.30 -0.49
CA GLN A 281 -17.09 -0.78 -1.48
C GLN A 281 -16.25 -1.97 -0.97
N SER A 282 -15.15 -1.72 -0.27
CA SER A 282 -14.35 -2.79 0.36
C SER A 282 -15.16 -3.56 1.41
N LEU A 283 -15.96 -2.89 2.22
CA LEU A 283 -16.89 -3.56 3.14
C LEU A 283 -17.89 -4.45 2.40
N ARG A 284 -18.46 -3.94 1.31
CA ARG A 284 -19.40 -4.69 0.48
C ARG A 284 -18.76 -5.94 -0.12
N ILE A 285 -17.51 -5.84 -0.58
CA ILE A 285 -16.75 -6.98 -1.09
C ILE A 285 -16.48 -8.00 0.03
N ILE A 286 -16.02 -7.55 1.21
CA ILE A 286 -15.75 -8.42 2.35
C ILE A 286 -17.02 -9.18 2.77
N GLU A 287 -18.16 -8.50 2.85
CA GLU A 287 -19.44 -9.10 3.21
C GLU A 287 -19.85 -10.19 2.20
N GLN A 288 -19.75 -9.92 0.90
CA GLN A 288 -20.03 -10.89 -0.15
C GLN A 288 -19.06 -12.08 -0.08
N ALA A 289 -17.76 -11.81 0.04
CA ALA A 289 -16.72 -12.85 0.11
C ALA A 289 -16.88 -13.73 1.35
N TYR A 290 -17.23 -13.14 2.48
CA TYR A 290 -17.44 -13.86 3.72
C TYR A 290 -18.69 -14.74 3.71
N ASN A 291 -19.80 -14.23 3.19
CA ASN A 291 -21.06 -14.98 3.10
C ASN A 291 -21.01 -16.13 2.09
N ASN A 292 -20.17 -16.00 1.06
CA ASN A 292 -20.00 -17.00 -0.01
C ASN A 292 -18.67 -17.76 0.11
N LEU A 293 -17.99 -17.72 1.27
CA LEU A 293 -16.70 -18.38 1.46
C LEU A 293 -16.85 -19.89 1.23
N PRO A 294 -16.24 -20.47 0.16
CA PRO A 294 -16.42 -21.88 -0.15
C PRO A 294 -15.68 -22.76 0.86
N GLU A 295 -16.17 -23.98 1.02
CA GLU A 295 -15.43 -25.03 1.73
C GLU A 295 -14.30 -25.58 0.84
N GLY A 296 -13.29 -26.21 1.46
CA GLY A 296 -12.19 -26.85 0.75
C GLY A 296 -10.81 -26.46 1.25
N SER A 297 -9.80 -26.74 0.46
CA SER A 297 -8.41 -26.43 0.81
C SER A 297 -8.13 -24.93 0.74
N TYR A 298 -7.34 -24.44 1.68
CA TYR A 298 -6.76 -23.11 1.69
C TYR A 298 -5.31 -23.08 1.17
N LYS A 299 -4.81 -24.23 0.70
CA LYS A 299 -3.47 -24.42 0.11
C LYS A 299 -3.61 -25.09 -1.27
N ALA A 300 -2.79 -24.68 -2.22
CA ALA A 300 -2.57 -25.39 -3.48
C ALA A 300 -1.75 -26.65 -3.26
N ASP A 301 -1.80 -27.60 -4.17
CA ASP A 301 -0.99 -28.80 -4.15
C ASP A 301 0.39 -28.54 -4.80
N ILE A 302 1.23 -27.82 -4.09
CA ILE A 302 2.62 -27.46 -4.46
C ILE A 302 3.55 -27.70 -3.27
N PRO A 303 3.88 -28.95 -2.95
CA PRO A 303 4.62 -29.33 -1.75
C PRO A 303 6.01 -28.68 -1.66
N GLU A 304 6.58 -28.24 -2.78
CA GLU A 304 7.87 -27.54 -2.84
C GLU A 304 7.87 -26.15 -2.15
N PHE A 305 6.68 -25.58 -1.92
CA PHE A 305 6.53 -24.23 -1.34
C PHE A 305 5.97 -24.25 0.08
N TYR A 306 5.51 -25.39 0.60
CA TYR A 306 4.94 -25.51 1.95
C TYR A 306 5.76 -26.42 2.84
N LEU A 307 5.96 -25.98 4.08
CA LEU A 307 6.52 -26.85 5.09
C LEU A 307 5.52 -27.99 5.38
N PRO A 308 5.92 -29.26 5.23
CA PRO A 308 5.07 -30.37 5.54
C PRO A 308 4.82 -30.48 7.07
N PRO A 309 3.72 -31.11 7.51
CA PRO A 309 3.46 -31.38 8.92
C PRO A 309 4.63 -32.17 9.56
N LYS A 310 4.97 -31.84 10.83
CA LYS A 310 6.08 -32.50 11.53
C LYS A 310 5.98 -34.02 11.55
N GLU A 311 4.79 -34.56 11.71
CA GLU A 311 4.56 -36.01 11.73
C GLU A 311 4.95 -36.65 10.39
N GLU A 312 4.66 -36.00 9.28
CA GLU A 312 5.03 -36.47 7.94
C GLU A 312 6.55 -36.40 7.74
N VAL A 313 7.20 -35.31 8.20
CA VAL A 313 8.66 -35.17 8.11
C VAL A 313 9.40 -36.31 8.79
N TYR A 314 8.87 -36.88 9.87
CA TYR A 314 9.48 -38.00 10.58
C TYR A 314 9.21 -39.37 9.95
N ASN A 315 8.12 -39.50 9.19
CA ASN A 315 7.64 -40.79 8.70
C ASN A 315 7.67 -40.96 7.17
N ASN A 316 7.87 -39.85 6.43
CA ASN A 316 7.87 -39.83 4.97
C ASN A 316 9.14 -39.17 4.44
N MET A 317 9.88 -39.87 3.58
CA MET A 317 11.14 -39.39 3.01
C MET A 317 10.92 -38.18 2.09
N GLU A 318 9.86 -38.14 1.31
CA GLU A 318 9.54 -37.01 0.41
C GLU A 318 9.28 -35.75 1.22
N ALA A 319 8.47 -35.84 2.28
CA ALA A 319 8.20 -34.75 3.20
C ALA A 319 9.49 -34.22 3.86
N LEU A 320 10.40 -35.12 4.27
CA LEU A 320 11.70 -34.73 4.80
C LEU A 320 12.54 -33.97 3.77
N ILE A 321 12.55 -34.42 2.50
CA ILE A 321 13.28 -33.74 1.42
C ILE A 321 12.70 -32.34 1.15
N TYR A 322 11.39 -32.20 1.05
CA TYR A 322 10.74 -30.89 0.87
C TYR A 322 11.01 -29.96 2.05
N HIS A 323 10.90 -30.47 3.28
CA HIS A 323 11.24 -29.69 4.47
C HIS A 323 12.69 -29.18 4.40
N PHE A 324 13.65 -30.04 4.06
CA PHE A 324 15.05 -29.67 3.94
C PHE A 324 15.26 -28.60 2.85
N LYS A 325 14.73 -28.81 1.64
CA LYS A 325 14.85 -27.85 0.53
C LYS A 325 14.29 -26.48 0.89
N ILE A 326 13.11 -26.43 1.49
CA ILE A 326 12.45 -25.16 1.86
C ILE A 326 13.26 -24.43 2.93
N VAL A 327 13.71 -25.12 3.97
CA VAL A 327 14.50 -24.52 5.07
C VAL A 327 15.85 -24.02 4.56
N MET A 328 16.49 -24.75 3.65
CA MET A 328 17.75 -24.33 3.02
C MET A 328 17.58 -23.28 1.92
N GLY A 329 16.36 -22.95 1.55
CA GLY A 329 16.05 -22.00 0.48
C GLY A 329 16.43 -22.52 -0.92
N GLU A 330 16.30 -23.81 -1.14
CA GLU A 330 16.62 -24.50 -2.40
C GLU A 330 15.38 -24.78 -3.27
N THR A 331 14.30 -24.03 -3.02
CA THR A 331 13.12 -24.11 -3.89
C THR A 331 13.42 -23.42 -5.23
N GLU A 332 13.34 -24.17 -6.32
CA GLU A 332 13.60 -23.69 -7.67
C GLU A 332 12.29 -23.24 -8.33
N VAL A 333 12.37 -22.17 -9.12
CA VAL A 333 11.26 -21.63 -9.91
C VAL A 333 11.63 -21.77 -11.40
N PRO A 334 10.71 -22.18 -12.28
CA PRO A 334 11.01 -22.36 -13.70
C PRO A 334 11.60 -21.12 -14.36
N VAL A 335 12.40 -21.32 -15.40
CA VAL A 335 12.89 -20.23 -16.27
C VAL A 335 11.72 -19.54 -16.93
N GLY A 336 11.68 -18.22 -16.87
CA GLY A 336 10.66 -17.43 -17.51
C GLY A 336 10.58 -16.01 -16.96
N GLU A 337 9.69 -15.24 -17.57
CA GLU A 337 9.40 -13.87 -17.14
C GLU A 337 7.89 -13.67 -16.99
N VAL A 338 7.50 -12.84 -16.04
CA VAL A 338 6.10 -12.55 -15.78
C VAL A 338 5.95 -11.13 -15.23
N TYR A 339 4.90 -10.46 -15.67
CA TYR A 339 4.36 -9.27 -15.01
C TYR A 339 3.00 -9.60 -14.40
N HIS A 340 2.81 -9.20 -13.17
CA HIS A 340 1.53 -9.26 -12.48
C HIS A 340 1.33 -8.01 -11.63
N SER A 341 0.12 -7.49 -11.63
CA SER A 341 -0.24 -6.32 -10.84
C SER A 341 -1.47 -6.58 -9.98
N VAL A 342 -1.52 -5.86 -8.87
CA VAL A 342 -2.65 -5.85 -7.93
C VAL A 342 -3.04 -4.41 -7.63
N GLU A 343 -4.32 -4.19 -7.32
CA GLU A 343 -4.77 -2.89 -6.85
C GLU A 343 -4.38 -2.72 -5.39
N GLY A 344 -3.33 -1.94 -5.11
CA GLY A 344 -2.93 -1.54 -3.77
C GLY A 344 -3.82 -0.43 -3.20
N GLY A 345 -3.61 -0.04 -1.95
CA GLY A 345 -4.29 1.12 -1.35
C GLY A 345 -3.98 2.44 -2.08
N ASN A 346 -2.80 2.52 -2.70
CA ASN A 346 -2.34 3.68 -3.48
C ASN A 346 -2.51 3.53 -5.00
N GLY A 347 -3.01 2.39 -5.46
CA GLY A 347 -3.22 2.08 -6.87
C GLY A 347 -2.44 0.85 -7.31
N GLU A 348 -2.27 0.68 -8.62
CA GLU A 348 -1.62 -0.48 -9.22
C GLU A 348 -0.20 -0.68 -8.70
N LEU A 349 0.01 -1.72 -7.93
CA LEU A 349 1.32 -2.23 -7.52
C LEU A 349 1.69 -3.41 -8.44
N GLY A 350 2.73 -3.24 -9.23
CA GLY A 350 3.17 -4.25 -10.21
C GLY A 350 4.48 -4.92 -9.81
N TYR A 351 4.59 -6.18 -10.20
CA TYR A 351 5.77 -7.03 -10.00
C TYR A 351 6.23 -7.59 -11.35
N TYR A 352 7.40 -7.18 -11.80
CA TYR A 352 8.05 -7.77 -12.96
C TYR A 352 9.16 -8.71 -12.49
N LEU A 353 9.00 -9.99 -12.77
CA LEU A 353 9.86 -11.05 -12.29
C LEU A 353 10.50 -11.79 -13.46
N ILE A 354 11.81 -11.97 -13.42
CA ILE A 354 12.57 -12.85 -14.30
C ILE A 354 13.23 -13.95 -13.45
N SER A 355 13.01 -15.20 -13.82
CA SER A 355 13.67 -16.37 -13.24
C SER A 355 14.60 -17.03 -14.27
N ASP A 356 15.80 -17.38 -13.86
CA ASP A 356 16.77 -18.17 -14.64
C ASP A 356 16.75 -19.67 -14.30
N GLY A 357 15.77 -20.10 -13.50
CA GLY A 357 15.65 -21.48 -13.01
C GLY A 357 16.36 -21.72 -11.67
N GLY A 358 16.92 -20.67 -11.09
CA GLY A 358 17.60 -20.74 -9.81
C GLY A 358 16.68 -20.61 -8.60
N ARG A 359 17.28 -20.58 -7.42
CA ARG A 359 16.57 -20.43 -6.12
C ARG A 359 16.18 -19.01 -5.77
N SER A 360 16.67 -18.02 -6.50
CA SER A 360 16.40 -16.60 -6.31
C SER A 360 16.05 -15.94 -7.65
N PRO A 361 15.28 -14.85 -7.66
CA PRO A 361 15.04 -14.11 -8.89
C PRO A 361 16.32 -13.65 -9.56
N TYR A 362 16.42 -13.81 -10.89
CA TYR A 362 17.44 -13.15 -11.69
C TYR A 362 17.22 -11.63 -11.68
N ARG A 363 15.98 -11.19 -11.83
CA ARG A 363 15.55 -9.79 -11.73
C ARG A 363 14.17 -9.70 -11.10
N LEU A 364 14.01 -8.76 -10.16
CA LEU A 364 12.72 -8.33 -9.66
C LEU A 364 12.66 -6.81 -9.72
N GLN A 365 11.57 -6.29 -10.29
CA GLN A 365 11.29 -4.85 -10.35
C GLN A 365 9.88 -4.59 -9.85
N PHE A 366 9.73 -3.52 -9.06
CA PHE A 366 8.45 -3.06 -8.53
C PHE A 366 7.96 -1.84 -9.31
N ARG A 367 6.73 -1.90 -9.86
CA ARG A 367 6.01 -0.71 -10.25
C ARG A 367 5.34 -0.14 -9.02
N ARG A 368 5.79 1.02 -8.58
CA ARG A 368 5.42 1.64 -7.30
C ARG A 368 4.60 2.90 -7.54
N PRO A 369 3.29 2.91 -7.19
CA PRO A 369 2.45 4.08 -7.43
C PRO A 369 2.97 5.34 -6.74
N CYS A 370 3.42 5.28 -5.49
CA CYS A 370 3.93 6.45 -4.76
C CYS A 370 5.10 7.14 -5.44
N PHE A 371 6.05 6.38 -6.00
CA PHE A 371 7.18 6.94 -6.72
C PHE A 371 6.74 7.71 -7.97
N ILE A 372 5.72 7.17 -8.66
CA ILE A 372 5.22 7.74 -9.90
C ILE A 372 4.51 9.07 -9.64
N TYR A 373 3.50 9.10 -8.77
CA TYR A 373 2.71 10.32 -8.60
C TYR A 373 3.41 11.38 -7.73
N TYR A 374 4.41 11.01 -6.92
CA TYR A 374 5.21 12.01 -6.22
C TYR A 374 5.99 12.91 -7.18
N GLN A 375 6.30 12.42 -8.41
CA GLN A 375 6.94 13.23 -9.44
C GLN A 375 6.08 14.42 -9.90
N ALA A 376 4.75 14.32 -9.79
CA ALA A 376 3.84 15.41 -10.14
C ALA A 376 3.65 16.43 -9.00
N TYR A 377 4.10 16.12 -7.79
CA TYR A 377 3.89 16.96 -6.61
C TYR A 377 4.34 18.41 -6.80
N PRO A 378 5.53 18.74 -7.38
CA PRO A 378 5.93 20.12 -7.63
C PRO A 378 4.94 20.88 -8.51
N GLU A 379 4.41 20.25 -9.55
CA GLU A 379 3.42 20.87 -10.44
C GLU A 379 2.11 21.16 -9.70
N MET A 380 1.66 20.21 -8.86
CA MET A 380 0.41 20.32 -8.11
C MET A 380 0.43 21.42 -7.05
N ILE A 381 1.60 21.76 -6.49
CA ILE A 381 1.73 22.75 -5.42
C ILE A 381 2.19 24.13 -5.91
N THR A 382 2.64 24.26 -7.14
CA THR A 382 3.09 25.55 -7.69
C THR A 382 1.93 26.54 -7.73
N GLY A 383 2.13 27.73 -7.17
CA GLY A 383 1.10 28.78 -7.03
C GLY A 383 0.19 28.61 -5.81
N MET A 384 0.30 27.51 -5.07
CA MET A 384 -0.43 27.22 -3.84
C MET A 384 0.29 27.78 -2.62
N THR A 385 -0.38 27.77 -1.47
CA THR A 385 0.25 28.13 -0.18
C THR A 385 1.01 26.94 0.41
N LEU A 386 1.90 27.20 1.37
CA LEU A 386 2.61 26.14 2.10
C LEU A 386 1.63 25.17 2.80
N SER A 387 0.53 25.71 3.33
CA SER A 387 -0.51 24.87 3.96
C SER A 387 -1.19 23.94 2.97
N ASP A 388 -1.43 24.40 1.72
CA ASP A 388 -2.03 23.57 0.67
C ASP A 388 -1.04 22.52 0.18
N ALA A 389 0.26 22.81 0.19
CA ALA A 389 1.29 21.81 -0.11
C ALA A 389 1.28 20.64 0.88
N VAL A 390 1.16 20.93 2.19
CA VAL A 390 1.03 19.89 3.22
C VAL A 390 -0.20 19.02 2.95
N LEU A 391 -1.37 19.63 2.74
CA LEU A 391 -2.62 18.92 2.47
C LEU A 391 -2.56 18.10 1.17
N THR A 392 -1.95 18.64 0.14
CA THR A 392 -1.76 17.93 -1.12
C THR A 392 -0.93 16.67 -0.89
N LEU A 393 0.19 16.78 -0.18
CA LEU A 393 1.06 15.65 0.14
C LEU A 393 0.33 14.55 0.90
N SER A 394 -0.38 14.91 1.98
CA SER A 394 -1.16 13.98 2.79
C SER A 394 -2.24 13.29 1.98
N SER A 395 -2.93 14.03 1.09
CA SER A 395 -4.00 13.49 0.24
C SER A 395 -3.49 12.52 -0.83
N MET A 396 -2.25 12.66 -1.27
CA MET A 396 -1.63 11.72 -2.22
C MET A 396 -1.30 10.38 -1.58
N ASN A 397 -1.29 10.29 -0.24
CA ASN A 397 -0.93 9.10 0.53
C ASN A 397 0.46 8.56 0.15
N VAL A 398 1.47 9.44 0.19
CA VAL A 398 2.85 9.05 -0.12
C VAL A 398 3.41 8.21 1.01
N ILE A 399 3.55 6.91 0.76
CA ILE A 399 4.15 5.97 1.70
C ILE A 399 5.64 5.84 1.41
N ALA A 400 6.45 6.17 2.38
CA ALA A 400 7.89 6.26 2.23
C ALA A 400 8.58 4.97 1.80
N GLY A 401 8.17 3.85 2.34
CA GLY A 401 8.73 2.54 1.97
C GLY A 401 8.47 2.19 0.51
N GLU A 402 7.31 2.58 -0.04
CA GLU A 402 6.98 2.42 -1.44
C GLU A 402 7.67 3.46 -2.32
N LEU A 403 7.85 4.69 -1.82
CA LEU A 403 8.53 5.76 -2.54
C LEU A 403 10.00 5.41 -2.80
N ASP A 404 10.71 4.92 -1.80
CA ASP A 404 12.16 4.71 -1.79
C ASP A 404 12.61 3.25 -1.99
N ALA A 405 11.72 2.32 -2.33
CA ALA A 405 12.01 0.88 -2.44
C ALA A 405 13.04 0.52 -3.52
#